data_8783bf3c279d57c75ec7e6e810d4989a
#
_entry.id   8783bf3c279d57c75ec7e6e810d4989a
#
_cell.length_a   1.000
_cell.length_b   1.000
_cell.length_c   1.000
_cell.angle_alpha   90.00
_cell.angle_beta   90.00
_cell.angle_gamma   90.00
#
_symmetry.space_group_name_H-M   'P 1'
#
loop_
_entity.id
_entity.type
_entity.pdbx_description
1 polymer ?
#
loop_
_entity_poly.entity_id
_entity_poly.type
_entity_poly.pdbx_seq_one_letter_code
_entity_poly.pdbx_strand_id
1 'polypeptide(L)'
;MHESIKIHIGRCQMFLLVNIIGLFIFLGIGVIFSRNRKNIQWKSIFILVILNLFLAWFFIYFPWGRAGVKGAANGIAWVIESAHEGTGFAFKSFTSNKMMDMAVSALFPILLVVPLFDILMYFNILPKIIGGIGWVLAKVTRQPKFESFFGVEMMFLGNTEALAVSSEQLKRMNEMRVLTIAMMSMSSVSGAIVGAYVQMIPGELVLTAIPLNIINAIIVSCILNPVSIEEQEDVVYSIKDHQTERQPFFSFLGDSVLAAGKLVLIIIAFVISFVALADLIDRLIHLITHLIANGIGVKGSFGLDQILGVFMYPFALLLGLPFNEAWEVAQQMAKKIVTNEFVVMGEISNQVNAMTPHHRAVISTFLVSFANFSTIGMIIGTLKGIVDKKTSDFVSKYVPMMLLSLIHI
;
A
#
# COMPACT_ATOMS: atom_id res chain seq x y z
N MET A 1 9.97 38.61 -15.56
CA MET A 1 9.50 37.35 -16.17
C MET A 1 10.62 36.35 -16.45
N HIS A 2 11.76 36.74 -17.04
CA HIS A 2 12.90 35.82 -17.31
C HIS A 2 13.64 35.35 -16.08
N GLU A 3 13.79 36.17 -15.05
CA GLU A 3 14.40 35.75 -13.76
C GLU A 3 13.51 34.80 -12.96
N SER A 4 12.19 35.06 -12.92
CA SER A 4 11.24 34.15 -12.27
C SER A 4 11.23 32.77 -12.92
N ILE A 5 11.36 32.67 -14.23
CA ILE A 5 11.43 31.41 -14.97
C ILE A 5 12.74 30.65 -14.66
N LYS A 6 13.89 31.38 -14.64
CA LYS A 6 15.19 30.77 -14.26
C LYS A 6 15.23 30.25 -12.82
N ILE A 7 14.63 30.98 -11.88
CA ILE A 7 14.54 30.57 -10.47
C ILE A 7 13.61 29.34 -10.36
N HIS A 8 12.53 29.29 -11.11
CA HIS A 8 11.61 28.13 -11.10
C HIS A 8 12.26 26.87 -11.70
N ILE A 9 12.97 27.01 -12.82
CA ILE A 9 13.73 25.92 -13.45
C ILE A 9 14.85 25.43 -12.53
N GLY A 10 15.59 26.34 -11.89
CA GLY A 10 16.65 25.98 -10.95
C GLY A 10 16.13 25.21 -9.72
N ARG A 11 14.96 25.59 -9.18
CA ARG A 11 14.31 24.87 -8.09
C ARG A 11 13.84 23.46 -8.53
N CYS A 12 13.22 23.32 -9.69
CA CYS A 12 12.83 22.02 -10.23
C CYS A 12 14.03 21.08 -10.42
N GLN A 13 15.14 21.58 -10.93
CA GLN A 13 16.37 20.80 -11.11
C GLN A 13 16.98 20.38 -9.78
N MET A 14 16.96 21.25 -8.77
CA MET A 14 17.47 20.93 -7.42
C MET A 14 16.63 19.81 -6.78
N PHE A 15 15.30 19.87 -6.85
CA PHE A 15 14.45 18.83 -6.29
C PHE A 15 14.58 17.50 -7.03
N LEU A 16 14.79 17.51 -8.34
CA LEU A 16 15.08 16.30 -9.11
C LEU A 16 16.41 15.65 -8.66
N LEU A 17 17.45 16.43 -8.43
CA LEU A 17 18.71 15.92 -7.90
C LEU A 17 18.54 15.31 -6.51
N VAL A 18 17.78 15.96 -5.63
CA VAL A 18 17.46 15.43 -4.30
C VAL A 18 16.71 14.10 -4.41
N ASN A 19 15.75 13.97 -5.31
CA ASN A 19 15.04 12.70 -5.55
C ASN A 19 15.98 11.59 -6.00
N ILE A 20 16.90 11.88 -6.92
CA ILE A 20 17.89 10.90 -7.39
C ILE A 20 18.80 10.46 -6.23
N ILE A 21 19.30 11.41 -5.44
CA ILE A 21 20.10 11.12 -4.25
C ILE A 21 19.27 10.31 -3.25
N GLY A 22 17.99 10.68 -3.03
CA GLY A 22 17.05 9.97 -2.18
C GLY A 22 16.90 8.51 -2.57
N LEU A 23 16.70 8.23 -3.87
CA LEU A 23 16.62 6.86 -4.38
C LEU A 23 17.87 6.03 -3.99
N PHE A 24 19.08 6.58 -4.18
CA PHE A 24 20.29 5.88 -3.80
C PHE A 24 20.44 5.70 -2.30
N ILE A 25 20.02 6.68 -1.50
CA ILE A 25 20.03 6.58 -0.03
C ILE A 25 19.06 5.50 0.43
N PHE A 26 17.83 5.45 -0.09
CA PHE A 26 16.85 4.42 0.27
C PHE A 26 17.33 3.02 -0.11
N LEU A 27 17.86 2.84 -1.32
CA LEU A 27 18.49 1.57 -1.70
C LEU A 27 19.68 1.23 -0.78
N GLY A 28 20.51 2.21 -0.45
CA GLY A 28 21.64 2.07 0.46
C GLY A 28 21.21 1.62 1.86
N ILE A 29 20.13 2.21 2.42
CA ILE A 29 19.55 1.78 3.70
C ILE A 29 19.13 0.30 3.60
N GLY A 30 18.44 -0.08 2.54
CA GLY A 30 18.07 -1.49 2.30
C GLY A 30 19.30 -2.41 2.31
N VAL A 31 20.38 -2.01 1.66
CA VAL A 31 21.65 -2.79 1.63
C VAL A 31 22.31 -2.88 3.00
N ILE A 32 22.29 -1.80 3.79
CA ILE A 32 22.85 -1.78 5.16
C ILE A 32 22.16 -2.82 6.04
N PHE A 33 20.85 -2.92 5.94
CA PHE A 33 20.03 -3.86 6.72
C PHE A 33 19.81 -5.21 6.03
N SER A 34 20.41 -5.46 4.87
CA SER A 34 20.30 -6.72 4.15
C SER A 34 20.89 -7.88 4.96
N ARG A 35 20.16 -8.99 5.01
CA ARG A 35 20.61 -10.23 5.67
C ARG A 35 21.80 -10.89 4.97
N ASN A 36 21.87 -10.77 3.64
CA ASN A 36 22.96 -11.37 2.86
C ASN A 36 23.36 -10.48 1.68
N ARG A 37 24.16 -9.47 1.95
CA ARG A 37 24.61 -8.46 0.95
C ARG A 37 25.28 -9.08 -0.27
N LYS A 38 25.92 -10.27 -0.13
CA LYS A 38 26.65 -10.94 -1.22
C LYS A 38 25.71 -11.56 -2.25
N ASN A 39 24.50 -11.95 -1.82
CA ASN A 39 23.51 -12.61 -2.67
C ASN A 39 22.51 -11.65 -3.32
N ILE A 40 22.69 -10.34 -3.16
CA ILE A 40 21.82 -9.33 -3.78
C ILE A 40 21.96 -9.43 -5.32
N GLN A 41 20.82 -9.66 -5.98
CA GLN A 41 20.77 -9.80 -7.44
C GLN A 41 20.66 -8.41 -8.12
N TRP A 42 21.75 -7.67 -8.16
CA TRP A 42 21.77 -6.29 -8.67
C TRP A 42 21.21 -6.13 -10.08
N LYS A 43 21.41 -7.14 -10.97
CA LYS A 43 20.85 -7.10 -12.34
C LYS A 43 19.32 -7.04 -12.32
N SER A 44 18.68 -7.88 -11.50
CA SER A 44 17.22 -7.90 -11.37
C SER A 44 16.71 -6.61 -10.74
N ILE A 45 17.38 -6.11 -9.70
CA ILE A 45 17.01 -4.84 -9.03
C ILE A 45 17.09 -3.68 -10.04
N PHE A 46 18.16 -3.59 -10.83
CA PHE A 46 18.31 -2.55 -11.84
C PHE A 46 17.20 -2.61 -12.90
N ILE A 47 16.84 -3.80 -13.37
CA ILE A 47 15.71 -3.99 -14.29
C ILE A 47 14.39 -3.54 -13.66
N LEU A 48 14.15 -3.91 -12.40
CA LEU A 48 12.94 -3.51 -11.67
C LEU A 48 12.87 -1.99 -11.47
N VAL A 49 13.97 -1.34 -11.11
CA VAL A 49 14.03 0.13 -10.98
C VAL A 49 13.72 0.81 -12.31
N ILE A 50 14.34 0.35 -13.41
CA ILE A 50 14.06 0.90 -14.76
C ILE A 50 12.59 0.65 -15.13
N LEU A 51 12.06 -0.54 -14.87
CA LEU A 51 10.67 -0.87 -15.15
C LEU A 51 9.73 0.03 -14.34
N ASN A 52 10.03 0.28 -13.08
CA ASN A 52 9.23 1.15 -12.21
C ASN A 52 9.22 2.60 -12.73
N LEU A 53 10.39 3.15 -13.06
CA LEU A 53 10.50 4.49 -13.64
C LEU A 53 9.80 4.58 -15.01
N PHE A 54 9.92 3.54 -15.84
CA PHE A 54 9.21 3.46 -17.12
C PHE A 54 7.70 3.45 -16.93
N LEU A 55 7.17 2.65 -16.01
CA LEU A 55 5.75 2.60 -15.72
C LEU A 55 5.23 3.92 -15.15
N ALA A 56 5.99 4.56 -14.24
CA ALA A 56 5.64 5.89 -13.73
C ALA A 56 5.56 6.91 -14.87
N TRP A 57 6.58 6.94 -15.75
CA TRP A 57 6.55 7.80 -16.94
C TRP A 57 5.38 7.47 -17.86
N PHE A 58 5.14 6.20 -18.13
CA PHE A 58 4.07 5.72 -19.01
C PHE A 58 2.69 6.12 -18.50
N PHE A 59 2.40 5.95 -17.23
CA PHE A 59 1.08 6.26 -16.66
C PHE A 59 0.84 7.76 -16.46
N ILE A 60 1.89 8.55 -16.22
CA ILE A 60 1.76 9.98 -15.92
C ILE A 60 1.87 10.84 -17.19
N TYR A 61 2.82 10.53 -18.08
CA TYR A 61 3.15 11.40 -19.21
C TYR A 61 2.73 10.85 -20.56
N PHE A 62 2.75 9.50 -20.75
CA PHE A 62 2.45 8.94 -22.05
C PHE A 62 0.93 8.95 -22.31
N PRO A 63 0.46 9.48 -23.48
CA PRO A 63 -0.97 9.74 -23.71
C PRO A 63 -1.85 8.50 -23.53
N TRP A 64 -1.43 7.32 -24.01
CA TRP A 64 -2.21 6.09 -23.93
C TRP A 64 -2.22 5.50 -22.51
N GLY A 65 -1.09 5.55 -21.82
CA GLY A 65 -1.01 5.11 -20.42
C GLY A 65 -1.90 5.97 -19.52
N ARG A 66 -1.77 7.29 -19.68
CA ARG A 66 -2.61 8.26 -18.96
C ARG A 66 -4.10 8.09 -19.27
N ALA A 67 -4.46 7.90 -20.54
CA ALA A 67 -5.84 7.67 -20.93
C ALA A 67 -6.38 6.35 -20.35
N GLY A 68 -5.56 5.31 -20.31
CA GLY A 68 -5.90 4.02 -19.70
C GLY A 68 -6.18 4.15 -18.20
N VAL A 69 -5.27 4.79 -17.44
CA VAL A 69 -5.45 5.01 -16.00
C VAL A 69 -6.68 5.88 -15.72
N LYS A 70 -6.88 6.95 -16.50
CA LYS A 70 -8.06 7.82 -16.38
C LYS A 70 -9.35 7.06 -16.71
N GLY A 71 -9.34 6.24 -17.75
CA GLY A 71 -10.47 5.38 -18.11
C GLY A 71 -10.82 4.39 -17.02
N ALA A 72 -9.80 3.75 -16.43
CA ALA A 72 -10.00 2.83 -15.31
C ALA A 72 -10.52 3.55 -14.05
N ALA A 73 -9.99 4.74 -13.72
CA ALA A 73 -10.48 5.55 -12.61
C ALA A 73 -11.96 5.95 -12.80
N ASN A 74 -12.33 6.37 -14.00
CA ASN A 74 -13.73 6.69 -14.34
C ASN A 74 -14.63 5.44 -14.26
N GLY A 75 -14.14 4.27 -14.69
CA GLY A 75 -14.86 3.00 -14.56
C GLY A 75 -15.14 2.63 -13.11
N ILE A 76 -14.14 2.79 -12.23
CA ILE A 76 -14.31 2.59 -10.80
C ILE A 76 -15.31 3.60 -10.22
N ALA A 77 -15.20 4.87 -10.58
CA ALA A 77 -16.13 5.90 -10.13
C ALA A 77 -17.58 5.58 -10.53
N TRP A 78 -17.81 5.05 -11.74
CA TRP A 78 -19.12 4.61 -12.21
C TRP A 78 -19.67 3.43 -11.37
N VAL A 79 -18.83 2.45 -11.03
CA VAL A 79 -19.22 1.34 -10.12
C VAL A 79 -19.61 1.87 -8.75
N ILE A 80 -18.86 2.85 -8.23
CA ILE A 80 -19.13 3.47 -6.92
C ILE A 80 -20.47 4.24 -6.94
N GLU A 81 -20.78 4.93 -8.03
CA GLU A 81 -22.07 5.59 -8.18
C GLU A 81 -23.24 4.59 -8.05
N SER A 82 -23.13 3.40 -8.66
CA SER A 82 -24.09 2.32 -8.49
C SER A 82 -24.15 1.82 -7.03
N ALA A 83 -23.02 1.78 -6.33
CA ALA A 83 -22.98 1.41 -4.92
C ALA A 83 -23.67 2.46 -4.02
N HIS A 84 -23.53 3.74 -4.36
CA HIS A 84 -24.22 4.83 -3.65
C HIS A 84 -25.73 4.77 -3.85
N GLU A 85 -26.23 4.36 -5.01
CA GLU A 85 -27.66 4.11 -5.23
C GLU A 85 -28.19 3.02 -4.28
N GLY A 86 -27.49 1.89 -4.17
CA GLY A 86 -27.83 0.83 -3.21
C GLY A 86 -27.79 1.31 -1.75
N THR A 87 -26.78 2.09 -1.40
CA THR A 87 -26.65 2.70 -0.05
C THR A 87 -27.79 3.68 0.20
N GLY A 88 -28.14 4.52 -0.80
CA GLY A 88 -29.22 5.48 -0.71
C GLY A 88 -30.58 4.83 -0.54
N PHE A 89 -30.79 3.64 -1.13
CA PHE A 89 -32.00 2.86 -0.89
C PHE A 89 -32.09 2.34 0.53
N ALA A 90 -30.99 1.81 1.08
CA ALA A 90 -30.93 1.24 2.43
C ALA A 90 -30.90 2.32 3.53
N PHE A 91 -30.19 3.43 3.28
CA PHE A 91 -29.87 4.47 4.27
C PHE A 91 -30.08 5.88 3.71
N LYS A 92 -31.31 6.20 3.30
CA LYS A 92 -31.66 7.47 2.65
C LYS A 92 -31.22 8.71 3.46
N SER A 93 -31.29 8.66 4.77
CA SER A 93 -30.87 9.77 5.65
C SER A 93 -29.37 10.07 5.59
N PHE A 94 -28.52 9.05 5.36
CA PHE A 94 -27.07 9.22 5.26
C PHE A 94 -26.63 9.75 3.89
N THR A 95 -27.39 9.51 2.85
CA THR A 95 -27.06 9.93 1.48
C THR A 95 -27.70 11.26 1.08
N SER A 96 -28.71 11.72 1.81
CA SER A 96 -29.42 12.98 1.54
C SER A 96 -28.63 14.24 1.87
N ASN A 97 -27.59 14.15 2.69
CA ASN A 97 -26.70 15.26 3.03
C ASN A 97 -25.62 15.46 1.97
N LYS A 98 -25.31 16.71 1.62
CA LYS A 98 -24.22 17.06 0.70
C LYS A 98 -22.83 16.69 1.21
N MET A 99 -22.66 16.46 2.51
CA MET A 99 -21.45 15.95 3.14
C MET A 99 -21.78 14.57 3.71
N MET A 100 -21.44 13.53 2.95
CA MET A 100 -21.52 12.15 3.44
C MET A 100 -20.33 11.87 4.36
N ASP A 101 -20.57 11.16 5.46
CA ASP A 101 -19.50 10.66 6.32
C ASP A 101 -18.58 9.69 5.55
N MET A 102 -17.31 9.60 5.97
CA MET A 102 -16.31 8.71 5.37
C MET A 102 -16.81 7.26 5.28
N ALA A 103 -17.50 6.77 6.28
CA ALA A 103 -18.07 5.42 6.29
C ALA A 103 -19.06 5.20 5.15
N VAL A 104 -19.90 6.19 4.87
CA VAL A 104 -20.93 6.12 3.81
C VAL A 104 -20.33 6.34 2.43
N SER A 105 -19.48 7.37 2.28
CA SER A 105 -18.94 7.76 0.98
C SER A 105 -17.83 6.82 0.48
N ALA A 106 -16.94 6.37 1.36
CA ALA A 106 -15.77 5.59 0.98
C ALA A 106 -15.90 4.10 1.31
N LEU A 107 -16.47 3.72 2.46
CA LEU A 107 -16.44 2.31 2.89
C LEU A 107 -17.65 1.50 2.43
N PHE A 108 -18.86 2.06 2.40
CA PHE A 108 -20.03 1.30 1.93
C PHE A 108 -19.96 0.84 0.46
N PRO A 109 -19.32 1.56 -0.48
CA PRO A 109 -19.09 1.04 -1.82
C PRO A 109 -18.34 -0.30 -1.88
N ILE A 110 -17.55 -0.63 -0.84
CA ILE A 110 -16.87 -1.94 -0.71
C ILE A 110 -17.87 -3.10 -0.78
N LEU A 111 -19.11 -2.91 -0.29
CA LEU A 111 -20.18 -3.91 -0.33
C LEU A 111 -20.58 -4.34 -1.76
N LEU A 112 -20.30 -3.51 -2.77
CA LEU A 112 -20.48 -3.86 -4.18
C LEU A 112 -19.15 -4.26 -4.81
N VAL A 113 -18.06 -3.55 -4.51
CA VAL A 113 -16.78 -3.74 -5.19
C VAL A 113 -16.17 -5.11 -4.87
N VAL A 114 -16.23 -5.59 -3.62
CA VAL A 114 -15.75 -6.94 -3.24
C VAL A 114 -16.48 -8.03 -4.03
N PRO A 115 -17.81 -8.14 -4.00
CA PRO A 115 -18.51 -9.14 -4.78
C PRO A 115 -18.23 -9.05 -6.29
N LEU A 116 -18.01 -7.84 -6.82
CA LEU A 116 -17.66 -7.68 -8.23
C LEU A 116 -16.30 -8.32 -8.56
N PHE A 117 -15.28 -8.07 -7.73
CA PHE A 117 -13.96 -8.71 -7.89
C PHE A 117 -14.05 -10.24 -7.71
N ASP A 118 -14.82 -10.70 -6.73
CA ASP A 118 -15.04 -12.13 -6.49
C ASP A 118 -15.74 -12.81 -7.66
N ILE A 119 -16.71 -12.14 -8.31
CA ILE A 119 -17.32 -12.62 -9.56
C ILE A 119 -16.26 -12.79 -10.65
N LEU A 120 -15.34 -11.83 -10.82
CA LEU A 120 -14.24 -11.95 -11.78
C LEU A 120 -13.29 -13.11 -11.44
N MET A 121 -13.06 -13.37 -10.14
CA MET A 121 -12.34 -14.55 -9.66
C MET A 121 -13.09 -15.84 -9.97
N TYR A 122 -14.40 -15.91 -9.68
CA TYR A 122 -15.25 -17.08 -9.93
C TYR A 122 -15.25 -17.50 -11.40
N PHE A 123 -15.35 -16.54 -12.32
CA PHE A 123 -15.29 -16.82 -13.77
C PHE A 123 -13.88 -17.01 -14.32
N ASN A 124 -12.85 -17.06 -13.48
CA ASN A 124 -11.45 -17.21 -13.90
C ASN A 124 -10.93 -16.08 -14.81
N ILE A 125 -11.56 -14.91 -14.79
CA ILE A 125 -11.11 -13.73 -15.56
C ILE A 125 -9.88 -13.15 -14.88
N LEU A 126 -9.99 -12.84 -13.60
CA LEU A 126 -8.91 -12.23 -12.81
C LEU A 126 -7.68 -13.15 -12.68
N PRO A 127 -7.81 -14.46 -12.37
CA PRO A 127 -6.68 -15.37 -12.33
C PRO A 127 -5.89 -15.46 -13.65
N LYS A 128 -6.57 -15.39 -14.81
CA LYS A 128 -5.89 -15.35 -16.11
C LYS A 128 -5.09 -14.06 -16.31
N ILE A 129 -5.63 -12.92 -15.91
CA ILE A 129 -4.96 -11.61 -15.97
C ILE A 129 -3.72 -11.64 -15.06
N ILE A 130 -3.88 -12.07 -13.79
CA ILE A 130 -2.80 -12.18 -12.82
C ILE A 130 -1.69 -13.10 -13.35
N GLY A 131 -2.07 -14.27 -13.84
CA GLY A 131 -1.11 -15.24 -14.41
C GLY A 131 -0.33 -14.70 -15.60
N GLY A 132 -1.01 -14.00 -16.52
CA GLY A 132 -0.40 -13.39 -17.69
C GLY A 132 0.59 -12.28 -17.33
N ILE A 133 0.19 -11.34 -16.47
CA ILE A 133 1.04 -10.23 -16.03
C ILE A 133 2.22 -10.78 -15.20
N GLY A 134 1.98 -11.73 -14.28
CA GLY A 134 3.00 -12.34 -13.44
C GLY A 134 4.05 -13.08 -14.27
N TRP A 135 3.64 -13.79 -15.35
CA TRP A 135 4.57 -14.43 -16.27
C TRP A 135 5.46 -13.41 -17.01
N VAL A 136 4.86 -12.31 -17.49
CA VAL A 136 5.62 -11.22 -18.13
C VAL A 136 6.61 -10.62 -17.15
N LEU A 137 6.15 -10.31 -15.93
CA LEU A 137 6.98 -9.72 -14.88
C LEU A 137 8.17 -10.65 -14.55
N ALA A 138 7.94 -11.93 -14.30
CA ALA A 138 8.99 -12.90 -14.02
C ALA A 138 10.02 -12.99 -15.15
N LYS A 139 9.54 -13.03 -16.41
CA LYS A 139 10.41 -13.13 -17.59
C LYS A 139 11.27 -11.88 -17.80
N VAL A 140 10.70 -10.69 -17.60
CA VAL A 140 11.40 -9.40 -17.79
C VAL A 140 12.38 -9.15 -16.64
N THR A 141 11.96 -9.39 -15.41
CA THR A 141 12.73 -9.03 -14.20
C THR A 141 13.67 -10.12 -13.72
N ARG A 142 13.52 -11.33 -14.25
CA ARG A 142 14.26 -12.54 -13.82
C ARG A 142 14.07 -12.85 -12.33
N GLN A 143 12.96 -12.39 -11.78
CA GLN A 143 12.55 -12.76 -10.44
C GLN A 143 11.89 -14.15 -10.45
N PRO A 144 11.87 -14.85 -9.32
CA PRO A 144 11.18 -16.13 -9.21
C PRO A 144 9.73 -16.02 -9.64
N LYS A 145 9.22 -17.09 -10.25
CA LYS A 145 7.87 -17.09 -10.84
C LYS A 145 6.78 -16.82 -9.82
N PHE A 146 6.88 -17.47 -8.64
CA PHE A 146 5.86 -17.30 -7.62
C PHE A 146 5.88 -15.90 -7.00
N GLU A 147 7.04 -15.35 -6.67
CA GLU A 147 7.18 -14.00 -6.12
C GLU A 147 6.65 -12.94 -7.10
N SER A 148 6.90 -13.13 -8.39
CA SER A 148 6.35 -12.26 -9.44
C SER A 148 4.83 -12.41 -9.58
N PHE A 149 4.33 -13.65 -9.54
CA PHE A 149 2.89 -13.93 -9.56
C PHE A 149 2.21 -13.34 -8.33
N PHE A 150 2.74 -13.58 -7.14
CA PHE A 150 2.22 -13.08 -5.87
C PHE A 150 2.21 -11.53 -5.82
N GLY A 151 3.26 -10.89 -6.35
CA GLY A 151 3.29 -9.43 -6.51
C GLY A 151 2.11 -8.90 -7.33
N VAL A 152 1.80 -9.54 -8.45
CA VAL A 152 0.65 -9.16 -9.28
C VAL A 152 -0.67 -9.51 -8.58
N GLU A 153 -0.74 -10.64 -7.90
CA GLU A 153 -1.92 -11.05 -7.12
C GLU A 153 -2.28 -9.98 -6.07
N MET A 154 -1.28 -9.41 -5.40
CA MET A 154 -1.46 -8.34 -4.41
C MET A 154 -1.91 -6.99 -4.99
N MET A 155 -1.89 -6.79 -6.30
CA MET A 155 -2.52 -5.61 -6.93
C MET A 155 -4.05 -5.69 -6.92
N PHE A 156 -4.59 -6.89 -6.78
CA PHE A 156 -6.03 -7.17 -6.88
C PHE A 156 -6.60 -7.68 -5.56
N LEU A 157 -5.86 -8.54 -4.86
CA LEU A 157 -6.26 -9.12 -3.59
C LEU A 157 -5.52 -8.42 -2.44
N GLY A 158 -6.20 -8.28 -1.32
CA GLY A 158 -5.57 -7.77 -0.09
C GLY A 158 -4.51 -8.74 0.44
N ASN A 159 -3.69 -8.26 1.39
CA ASN A 159 -2.60 -9.04 1.96
C ASN A 159 -3.04 -10.38 2.58
N THR A 160 -4.13 -10.38 3.35
CA THR A 160 -4.67 -11.60 3.98
C THR A 160 -5.30 -12.53 2.97
N GLU A 161 -5.96 -12.00 1.95
CA GLU A 161 -6.61 -12.76 0.88
C GLU A 161 -5.55 -13.42 -0.01
N ALA A 162 -4.55 -12.67 -0.48
CA ALA A 162 -3.46 -13.21 -1.30
C ALA A 162 -2.67 -14.30 -0.55
N LEU A 163 -2.39 -14.10 0.75
CA LEU A 163 -1.75 -15.12 1.57
C LEU A 163 -2.62 -16.38 1.72
N ALA A 164 -3.93 -16.22 1.91
CA ALA A 164 -4.86 -17.34 2.06
C ALA A 164 -5.00 -18.14 0.75
N VAL A 165 -5.13 -17.47 -0.38
CA VAL A 165 -5.21 -18.10 -1.71
C VAL A 165 -3.90 -18.82 -2.04
N SER A 166 -2.77 -18.26 -1.67
CA SER A 166 -1.44 -18.83 -1.87
C SER A 166 -1.01 -19.83 -0.77
N SER A 167 -1.93 -20.25 0.13
CA SER A 167 -1.61 -21.05 1.32
C SER A 167 -0.86 -22.36 1.01
N GLU A 168 -1.26 -23.10 -0.02
CA GLU A 168 -0.60 -24.36 -0.40
C GLU A 168 0.83 -24.16 -0.90
N GLN A 169 1.07 -23.05 -1.59
CA GLN A 169 2.42 -22.65 -2.00
C GLN A 169 3.28 -22.31 -0.77
N LEU A 170 2.72 -21.52 0.17
CA LEU A 170 3.42 -21.06 1.35
C LEU A 170 3.81 -22.21 2.29
N LYS A 171 2.97 -23.25 2.43
CA LYS A 171 3.28 -24.46 3.22
C LYS A 171 4.48 -25.24 2.71
N ARG A 172 4.78 -25.13 1.41
CA ARG A 172 5.90 -25.82 0.74
C ARG A 172 7.17 -24.99 0.65
N MET A 173 7.11 -23.72 1.03
CA MET A 173 8.24 -22.81 1.00
C MET A 173 9.10 -22.90 2.26
N ASN A 174 10.38 -22.61 2.09
CA ASN A 174 11.25 -22.42 3.24
C ASN A 174 10.96 -21.09 3.95
N GLU A 175 11.37 -20.99 5.21
CA GLU A 175 11.14 -19.84 6.10
C GLU A 175 11.58 -18.50 5.48
N MET A 176 12.68 -18.52 4.69
CA MET A 176 13.25 -17.34 4.07
C MET A 176 12.36 -16.80 2.94
N ARG A 177 11.80 -17.68 2.12
CA ARG A 177 10.85 -17.28 1.07
C ARG A 177 9.55 -16.76 1.67
N VAL A 178 9.05 -17.43 2.73
CA VAL A 178 7.84 -16.95 3.45
C VAL A 178 8.07 -15.55 4.02
N LEU A 179 9.27 -15.26 4.56
CA LEU A 179 9.62 -13.91 5.01
C LEU A 179 9.61 -12.89 3.85
N THR A 180 10.13 -13.26 2.67
CA THR A 180 10.06 -12.40 1.48
C THR A 180 8.61 -12.07 1.13
N ILE A 181 7.74 -13.08 1.09
CA ILE A 181 6.31 -12.91 0.82
C ILE A 181 5.64 -12.03 1.89
N ALA A 182 5.98 -12.22 3.17
CA ALA A 182 5.46 -11.39 4.26
C ALA A 182 5.87 -9.92 4.10
N MET A 183 7.12 -9.63 3.71
CA MET A 183 7.58 -8.26 3.43
C MET A 183 6.88 -7.66 2.21
N MET A 184 6.71 -8.43 1.13
CA MET A 184 5.98 -7.97 -0.04
C MET A 184 4.53 -7.65 0.29
N SER A 185 3.88 -8.43 1.17
CA SER A 185 2.49 -8.24 1.60
C SER A 185 2.24 -6.92 2.34
N MET A 186 3.29 -6.24 2.83
CA MET A 186 3.17 -4.90 3.41
C MET A 186 2.72 -3.83 2.42
N SER A 187 2.95 -4.05 1.12
CA SER A 187 2.64 -3.08 0.06
C SER A 187 1.37 -3.39 -0.72
N SER A 188 0.65 -4.44 -0.33
CA SER A 188 -0.57 -4.82 -1.02
C SER A 188 -1.64 -3.72 -0.91
N VAL A 189 -2.49 -3.67 -1.92
CA VAL A 189 -3.72 -2.85 -1.92
C VAL A 189 -4.83 -3.74 -2.46
N SER A 190 -5.81 -4.04 -1.62
CA SER A 190 -6.98 -4.80 -2.11
C SER A 190 -7.73 -4.02 -3.18
N GLY A 191 -8.00 -4.65 -4.33
CA GLY A 191 -8.85 -4.06 -5.37
C GLY A 191 -10.20 -3.58 -4.83
N ALA A 192 -10.73 -4.27 -3.83
CA ALA A 192 -11.94 -3.89 -3.11
C ALA A 192 -11.85 -2.51 -2.44
N ILE A 193 -10.67 -2.15 -1.93
CA ILE A 193 -10.45 -0.90 -1.20
C ILE A 193 -10.08 0.25 -2.14
N VAL A 194 -9.64 -0.04 -3.36
CA VAL A 194 -9.36 0.99 -4.38
C VAL A 194 -10.57 1.90 -4.58
N GLY A 195 -11.78 1.33 -4.55
CA GLY A 195 -13.02 2.10 -4.61
C GLY A 195 -13.13 3.17 -3.52
N ALA A 196 -12.73 2.85 -2.28
CA ALA A 196 -12.69 3.82 -1.18
C ALA A 196 -11.61 4.90 -1.39
N TYR A 197 -10.43 4.51 -1.82
CA TYR A 197 -9.32 5.45 -2.02
C TYR A 197 -9.62 6.51 -3.09
N VAL A 198 -10.25 6.13 -4.20
CA VAL A 198 -10.59 7.07 -5.28
C VAL A 198 -11.65 8.10 -4.89
N GLN A 199 -12.36 7.87 -3.78
CA GLN A 199 -13.28 8.85 -3.20
C GLN A 199 -12.57 9.89 -2.33
N MET A 200 -11.38 9.58 -1.84
CA MET A 200 -10.63 10.39 -0.88
C MET A 200 -9.47 11.15 -1.52
N ILE A 201 -8.80 10.54 -2.51
CA ILE A 201 -7.67 11.12 -3.23
C ILE A 201 -7.81 10.89 -4.74
N PRO A 202 -7.09 11.64 -5.60
CA PRO A 202 -7.26 11.54 -7.04
C PRO A 202 -7.05 10.10 -7.57
N GLY A 203 -8.07 9.55 -8.22
CA GLY A 203 -8.09 8.15 -8.67
C GLY A 203 -6.99 7.79 -9.67
N GLU A 204 -6.55 8.75 -10.49
CA GLU A 204 -5.41 8.56 -11.40
C GLU A 204 -4.11 8.26 -10.62
N LEU A 205 -3.90 8.92 -9.48
CA LEU A 205 -2.74 8.68 -8.61
C LEU A 205 -2.86 7.35 -7.87
N VAL A 206 -4.06 7.00 -7.39
CA VAL A 206 -4.33 5.70 -6.75
C VAL A 206 -3.94 4.56 -7.68
N LEU A 207 -4.49 4.56 -8.90
CA LEU A 207 -4.27 3.47 -9.86
C LEU A 207 -2.83 3.43 -10.39
N THR A 208 -2.17 4.57 -10.49
CA THR A 208 -0.74 4.64 -10.84
C THR A 208 0.14 4.08 -9.71
N ALA A 209 -0.18 4.40 -8.46
CA ALA A 209 0.61 3.99 -7.30
C ALA A 209 0.62 2.46 -7.09
N ILE A 210 -0.48 1.76 -7.36
CA ILE A 210 -0.61 0.31 -7.11
C ILE A 210 0.52 -0.50 -7.75
N PRO A 211 0.70 -0.50 -9.09
CA PRO A 211 1.77 -1.29 -9.72
C PRO A 211 3.17 -0.80 -9.32
N LEU A 212 3.35 0.50 -9.08
CA LEU A 212 4.65 1.05 -8.67
C LEU A 212 5.03 0.56 -7.27
N ASN A 213 4.10 0.58 -6.32
CA ASN A 213 4.34 0.12 -4.95
C ASN A 213 4.66 -1.38 -4.91
N ILE A 214 4.00 -2.19 -5.71
CA ILE A 214 4.30 -3.63 -5.78
C ILE A 214 5.70 -3.89 -6.34
N ILE A 215 6.11 -3.17 -7.39
CA ILE A 215 7.47 -3.30 -7.92
C ILE A 215 8.49 -2.87 -6.88
N ASN A 216 8.23 -1.77 -6.16
CA ASN A 216 9.07 -1.32 -5.06
C ASN A 216 9.15 -2.37 -3.94
N ALA A 217 8.03 -3.01 -3.58
CA ALA A 217 8.01 -4.09 -2.60
C ALA A 217 8.91 -5.26 -3.01
N ILE A 218 8.89 -5.64 -4.30
CA ILE A 218 9.80 -6.66 -4.84
C ILE A 218 11.25 -6.20 -4.73
N ILE A 219 11.57 -4.97 -5.13
CA ILE A 219 12.93 -4.42 -5.04
C ILE A 219 13.45 -4.50 -3.61
N VAL A 220 12.69 -3.95 -2.67
CA VAL A 220 13.13 -3.84 -1.27
C VAL A 220 13.21 -5.20 -0.60
N SER A 221 12.25 -6.10 -0.83
CA SER A 221 12.29 -7.45 -0.29
C SER A 221 13.50 -8.25 -0.83
N CYS A 222 13.83 -8.10 -2.11
CA CYS A 222 15.02 -8.71 -2.71
C CYS A 222 16.35 -8.13 -2.18
N ILE A 223 16.37 -6.89 -1.73
CA ILE A 223 17.54 -6.29 -1.10
C ILE A 223 17.66 -6.73 0.37
N LEU A 224 16.57 -6.63 1.14
CA LEU A 224 16.56 -6.95 2.56
C LEU A 224 16.77 -8.43 2.83
N ASN A 225 16.15 -9.29 2.04
CA ASN A 225 16.20 -10.76 2.19
C ASN A 225 16.48 -11.44 0.85
N PRO A 226 17.73 -11.34 0.32
CA PRO A 226 18.09 -11.99 -0.93
C PRO A 226 18.03 -13.51 -0.77
N VAL A 227 17.14 -14.16 -1.50
CA VAL A 227 16.97 -15.61 -1.52
C VAL A 227 17.37 -16.14 -2.89
N SER A 228 18.22 -17.15 -2.91
CA SER A 228 18.52 -17.92 -4.11
C SER A 228 17.56 -19.11 -4.17
N ILE A 229 16.87 -19.27 -5.29
CA ILE A 229 15.88 -20.33 -5.50
C ILE A 229 16.42 -21.23 -6.62
N GLU A 230 16.41 -22.55 -6.39
CA GLU A 230 16.74 -23.51 -7.42
C GLU A 230 15.62 -23.61 -8.46
N GLU A 231 15.96 -23.86 -9.73
CA GLU A 231 14.96 -23.95 -10.82
C GLU A 231 13.85 -24.97 -10.54
N GLN A 232 14.16 -26.02 -9.79
CA GLN A 232 13.22 -27.06 -9.40
C GLN A 232 12.19 -26.60 -8.37
N GLU A 233 12.55 -25.63 -7.53
CA GLU A 233 11.68 -25.01 -6.51
C GLU A 233 10.88 -23.80 -7.05
N ASP A 234 11.22 -23.31 -8.26
CA ASP A 234 10.58 -22.17 -8.89
C ASP A 234 9.31 -22.58 -9.67
N VAL A 235 8.37 -23.18 -8.92
CA VAL A 235 7.08 -23.63 -9.45
C VAL A 235 5.97 -22.80 -8.83
N VAL A 236 4.98 -22.43 -9.64
CA VAL A 236 3.72 -21.85 -9.17
C VAL A 236 2.67 -22.97 -9.13
N TYR A 237 2.30 -23.38 -7.93
CA TYR A 237 1.21 -24.33 -7.77
C TYR A 237 -0.11 -23.65 -8.10
N SER A 238 -0.81 -24.18 -9.09
CA SER A 238 -2.04 -23.56 -9.60
C SER A 238 -3.17 -23.68 -8.59
N ILE A 239 -3.94 -22.61 -8.44
CA ILE A 239 -5.21 -22.59 -7.70
C ILE A 239 -6.20 -23.67 -8.22
N LYS A 240 -5.99 -24.15 -9.46
CA LYS A 240 -6.83 -25.18 -10.10
C LYS A 240 -6.77 -26.56 -9.44
N ASP A 241 -5.70 -26.86 -8.68
CA ASP A 241 -5.53 -28.21 -8.15
C ASP A 241 -6.40 -28.52 -6.91
N HIS A 242 -7.11 -27.51 -6.38
CA HIS A 242 -7.91 -27.68 -5.16
C HIS A 242 -9.42 -27.42 -5.27
N GLN A 243 -9.93 -27.04 -6.44
CA GLN A 243 -11.39 -26.95 -6.64
C GLN A 243 -11.96 -28.28 -7.14
N THR A 244 -12.07 -29.24 -6.26
CA THR A 244 -12.77 -30.52 -6.53
C THR A 244 -14.26 -30.33 -6.79
N GLU A 245 -14.89 -29.30 -6.23
CA GLU A 245 -16.27 -28.91 -6.57
C GLU A 245 -16.41 -27.38 -6.46
N ARG A 246 -16.84 -26.71 -7.55
CA ARG A 246 -17.17 -25.29 -7.49
C ARG A 246 -18.46 -25.12 -6.71
N GLN A 247 -18.41 -24.25 -5.71
CA GLN A 247 -19.63 -23.78 -5.04
C GLN A 247 -20.66 -23.23 -6.06
N PRO A 248 -21.95 -23.47 -5.86
CA PRO A 248 -22.98 -22.84 -6.68
C PRO A 248 -22.84 -21.31 -6.65
N PHE A 249 -23.04 -20.67 -7.80
CA PHE A 249 -22.77 -19.24 -7.98
C PHE A 249 -23.46 -18.34 -6.93
N PHE A 250 -24.74 -18.58 -6.64
CA PHE A 250 -25.46 -17.74 -5.66
C PHE A 250 -25.01 -17.98 -4.21
N SER A 251 -24.57 -19.19 -3.87
CA SER A 251 -23.97 -19.46 -2.57
C SER A 251 -22.65 -18.70 -2.42
N PHE A 252 -21.79 -18.78 -3.44
CA PHE A 252 -20.54 -18.04 -3.52
C PHE A 252 -20.75 -16.52 -3.42
N LEU A 253 -21.73 -15.97 -4.17
CA LEU A 253 -22.07 -14.56 -4.13
C LEU A 253 -22.57 -14.11 -2.74
N GLY A 254 -23.39 -14.93 -2.08
CA GLY A 254 -23.86 -14.67 -0.72
C GLY A 254 -22.70 -14.58 0.28
N ASP A 255 -21.78 -15.53 0.21
CA ASP A 255 -20.57 -15.54 1.06
C ASP A 255 -19.71 -14.30 0.80
N SER A 256 -19.55 -13.89 -0.46
CA SER A 256 -18.81 -12.68 -0.84
C SER A 256 -19.44 -11.40 -0.28
N VAL A 257 -20.76 -11.24 -0.36
CA VAL A 257 -21.47 -10.10 0.24
C VAL A 257 -21.28 -10.05 1.76
N LEU A 258 -21.37 -11.21 2.42
CA LEU A 258 -21.13 -11.28 3.88
C LEU A 258 -19.67 -10.95 4.23
N ALA A 259 -18.70 -11.42 3.45
CA ALA A 259 -17.29 -11.09 3.61
C ALA A 259 -17.04 -9.58 3.42
N ALA A 260 -17.66 -8.96 2.41
CA ALA A 260 -17.62 -7.51 2.19
C ALA A 260 -18.18 -6.74 3.40
N GLY A 261 -19.32 -7.15 3.94
CA GLY A 261 -19.91 -6.54 5.14
C GLY A 261 -18.99 -6.65 6.36
N LYS A 262 -18.38 -7.82 6.57
CA LYS A 262 -17.39 -8.03 7.62
C LYS A 262 -16.16 -7.14 7.43
N LEU A 263 -15.66 -6.99 6.20
CA LEU A 263 -14.51 -6.13 5.89
C LEU A 263 -14.80 -4.67 6.23
N VAL A 264 -15.96 -4.14 5.83
CA VAL A 264 -16.38 -2.77 6.17
C VAL A 264 -16.42 -2.56 7.68
N LEU A 265 -17.02 -3.48 8.44
CA LEU A 265 -17.07 -3.41 9.90
C LEU A 265 -15.68 -3.46 10.54
N ILE A 266 -14.79 -4.30 10.03
CA ILE A 266 -13.41 -4.39 10.49
C ILE A 266 -12.70 -3.06 10.26
N ILE A 267 -12.80 -2.47 9.06
CA ILE A 267 -12.15 -1.18 8.75
C ILE A 267 -12.69 -0.08 9.69
N ILE A 268 -14.00 0.02 9.87
CA ILE A 268 -14.61 1.01 10.78
C ILE A 268 -14.09 0.80 12.22
N ALA A 269 -14.06 -0.44 12.70
CA ALA A 269 -13.58 -0.75 14.04
C ALA A 269 -12.10 -0.38 14.22
N PHE A 270 -11.26 -0.67 13.24
CA PHE A 270 -9.84 -0.28 13.26
C PHE A 270 -9.68 1.24 13.22
N VAL A 271 -10.37 1.94 12.33
CA VAL A 271 -10.30 3.41 12.27
C VAL A 271 -10.68 4.02 13.60
N ILE A 272 -11.82 3.64 14.18
CA ILE A 272 -12.26 4.16 15.47
C ILE A 272 -11.23 3.86 16.57
N SER A 273 -10.78 2.60 16.66
CA SER A 273 -9.88 2.17 17.74
C SER A 273 -8.50 2.83 17.63
N PHE A 274 -7.91 2.88 16.43
CA PHE A 274 -6.58 3.47 16.27
C PHE A 274 -6.58 4.98 16.35
N VAL A 275 -7.63 5.67 15.87
CA VAL A 275 -7.78 7.12 16.09
C VAL A 275 -7.93 7.44 17.56
N ALA A 276 -8.78 6.71 18.28
CA ALA A 276 -8.96 6.91 19.72
C ALA A 276 -7.67 6.60 20.52
N LEU A 277 -6.95 5.53 20.15
CA LEU A 277 -5.68 5.19 20.79
C LEU A 277 -4.60 6.24 20.50
N ALA A 278 -4.50 6.71 19.25
CA ALA A 278 -3.57 7.77 18.88
C ALA A 278 -3.87 9.07 19.61
N ASP A 279 -5.13 9.48 19.72
CA ASP A 279 -5.55 10.66 20.50
C ASP A 279 -5.22 10.49 22.00
N LEU A 280 -5.45 9.30 22.56
CA LEU A 280 -5.10 9.01 23.96
C LEU A 280 -3.58 9.14 24.19
N ILE A 281 -2.77 8.55 23.31
CA ILE A 281 -1.32 8.63 23.38
C ILE A 281 -0.87 10.10 23.22
N ASP A 282 -1.46 10.82 22.27
CA ASP A 282 -1.16 12.24 22.03
C ASP A 282 -1.45 13.10 23.26
N ARG A 283 -2.58 12.92 23.92
CA ARG A 283 -2.93 13.59 25.18
C ARG A 283 -1.95 13.26 26.30
N LEU A 284 -1.51 12.02 26.42
CA LEU A 284 -0.49 11.63 27.40
C LEU A 284 0.86 12.29 27.12
N ILE A 285 1.26 12.34 25.86
CA ILE A 285 2.50 13.01 25.42
C ILE A 285 2.41 14.51 25.71
N HIS A 286 1.27 15.15 25.37
CA HIS A 286 1.05 16.56 25.66
C HIS A 286 1.09 16.84 27.17
N LEU A 287 0.52 15.97 27.99
CA LEU A 287 0.61 16.11 29.45
C LEU A 287 2.06 16.05 29.95
N ILE A 288 2.81 15.06 29.50
CA ILE A 288 4.22 14.87 29.89
C ILE A 288 5.08 16.04 29.39
N THR A 289 4.95 16.42 28.12
CA THR A 289 5.75 17.52 27.53
C THR A 289 5.40 18.86 28.15
N HIS A 290 4.14 19.10 28.51
CA HIS A 290 3.71 20.29 29.24
C HIS A 290 4.31 20.34 30.65
N LEU A 291 4.33 19.23 31.38
CA LEU A 291 4.92 19.15 32.72
C LEU A 291 6.44 19.42 32.67
N ILE A 292 7.14 18.85 31.70
CA ILE A 292 8.58 19.07 31.49
C ILE A 292 8.84 20.53 31.09
N ALA A 293 8.07 21.06 30.13
CA ALA A 293 8.22 22.43 29.64
C ALA A 293 8.02 23.46 30.79
N ASN A 294 7.01 23.25 31.62
CA ASN A 294 6.80 24.10 32.80
C ASN A 294 7.96 23.99 33.82
N GLY A 295 8.52 22.79 34.01
CA GLY A 295 9.65 22.58 34.92
C GLY A 295 10.93 23.27 34.48
N ILE A 296 11.14 23.46 33.17
CA ILE A 296 12.31 24.15 32.59
C ILE A 296 12.03 25.58 32.12
N GLY A 297 10.81 26.10 32.36
CA GLY A 297 10.42 27.47 32.01
C GLY A 297 10.18 27.72 30.52
N VAL A 298 10.01 26.68 29.71
CA VAL A 298 9.73 26.77 28.26
C VAL A 298 8.22 26.68 28.04
N LYS A 299 7.67 27.57 27.19
CA LYS A 299 6.26 27.48 26.78
C LYS A 299 6.13 26.63 25.53
N GLY A 300 5.37 25.55 25.63
CA GLY A 300 5.03 24.68 24.49
C GLY A 300 4.80 23.24 24.91
N SER A 301 4.06 22.51 24.13
CA SER A 301 3.88 21.06 24.24
C SER A 301 3.98 20.45 22.84
N PHE A 302 4.53 19.26 22.75
CA PHE A 302 4.68 18.52 21.49
C PHE A 302 3.73 17.34 21.48
N GLY A 303 3.04 17.13 20.36
CA GLY A 303 2.19 15.99 20.13
C GLY A 303 2.92 14.80 19.50
N LEU A 304 2.23 13.67 19.42
CA LEU A 304 2.75 12.42 18.81
C LEU A 304 3.18 12.64 17.36
N ASP A 305 2.34 13.29 16.55
CA ASP A 305 2.60 13.54 15.13
C ASP A 305 3.86 14.38 14.91
N GLN A 306 4.11 15.35 15.79
CA GLN A 306 5.30 16.20 15.73
C GLN A 306 6.58 15.44 16.10
N ILE A 307 6.52 14.64 17.17
CA ILE A 307 7.68 13.85 17.62
C ILE A 307 8.07 12.82 16.56
N LEU A 308 7.09 12.07 16.06
CA LEU A 308 7.33 11.07 15.02
C LEU A 308 7.64 11.72 13.67
N GLY A 309 7.06 12.89 13.39
CA GLY A 309 7.37 13.70 12.22
C GLY A 309 8.84 14.09 12.15
N VAL A 310 9.49 14.39 13.28
CA VAL A 310 10.95 14.67 13.32
C VAL A 310 11.76 13.48 12.77
N PHE A 311 11.38 12.24 13.12
CA PHE A 311 12.04 11.03 12.59
C PHE A 311 11.78 10.81 11.10
N MET A 312 10.59 11.17 10.61
CA MET A 312 10.21 11.02 9.20
C MET A 312 10.72 12.18 8.33
N TYR A 313 11.05 13.33 8.91
CA TYR A 313 11.41 14.53 8.17
C TYR A 313 12.63 14.37 7.23
N PRO A 314 13.74 13.71 7.63
CA PRO A 314 14.85 13.45 6.71
C PRO A 314 14.42 12.64 5.48
N PHE A 315 13.52 11.67 5.66
CA PHE A 315 13.02 10.85 4.57
C PHE A 315 12.11 11.66 3.64
N ALA A 316 11.23 12.49 4.20
CA ALA A 316 10.37 13.39 3.42
C ALA A 316 11.18 14.41 2.60
N LEU A 317 12.29 14.93 3.14
CA LEU A 317 13.20 15.80 2.40
C LEU A 317 13.83 15.08 1.20
N LEU A 318 14.21 13.81 1.35
CA LEU A 318 14.78 13.00 0.27
C LEU A 318 13.78 12.72 -0.87
N LEU A 319 12.48 12.95 -0.64
CA LEU A 319 11.45 12.91 -1.69
C LEU A 319 11.39 14.18 -2.54
N GLY A 320 12.34 15.12 -2.35
CA GLY A 320 12.46 16.33 -3.16
C GLY A 320 11.36 17.35 -2.90
N LEU A 321 10.83 17.40 -1.70
CA LEU A 321 9.83 18.38 -1.29
C LEU A 321 10.48 19.64 -0.70
N PRO A 322 9.86 20.83 -0.87
CA PRO A 322 10.23 22.02 -0.12
C PRO A 322 10.12 21.79 1.40
N PHE A 323 10.94 22.48 2.19
CA PHE A 323 11.03 22.25 3.65
C PHE A 323 9.70 22.24 4.38
N ASN A 324 8.79 23.16 4.05
CA ASN A 324 7.45 23.23 4.65
C ASN A 324 6.57 22.04 4.24
N GLU A 325 6.53 21.69 2.95
CA GLU A 325 5.77 20.54 2.44
C GLU A 325 6.36 19.23 2.97
N ALA A 326 7.70 19.12 3.05
CA ALA A 326 8.37 17.96 3.62
C ALA A 326 8.02 17.74 5.10
N TRP A 327 7.85 18.83 5.87
CA TRP A 327 7.43 18.73 7.27
C TRP A 327 5.99 18.21 7.40
N GLU A 328 5.08 18.71 6.57
CA GLU A 328 3.69 18.26 6.53
C GLU A 328 3.61 16.77 6.13
N VAL A 329 4.31 16.39 5.06
CA VAL A 329 4.37 14.99 4.61
C VAL A 329 4.99 14.09 5.68
N ALA A 330 6.02 14.53 6.39
CA ALA A 330 6.65 13.76 7.46
C ALA A 330 5.67 13.42 8.60
N GLN A 331 4.84 14.38 8.98
CA GLN A 331 3.79 14.16 9.99
C GLN A 331 2.71 13.19 9.47
N GLN A 332 2.28 13.34 8.20
CA GLN A 332 1.32 12.45 7.55
C GLN A 332 1.86 11.02 7.41
N MET A 333 3.15 10.87 7.06
CA MET A 333 3.83 9.58 7.02
C MET A 333 3.84 8.91 8.39
N ALA A 334 4.24 9.64 9.41
CA ALA A 334 4.28 9.18 10.79
C ALA A 334 2.88 8.73 11.26
N LYS A 335 1.88 9.55 11.02
CA LYS A 335 0.49 9.28 11.38
C LYS A 335 -0.04 8.03 10.70
N LYS A 336 0.20 7.86 9.39
CA LYS A 336 -0.19 6.65 8.64
C LYS A 336 0.41 5.39 9.24
N ILE A 337 1.69 5.40 9.62
CA ILE A 337 2.38 4.23 10.16
C ILE A 337 1.76 3.81 11.49
N VAL A 338 1.41 4.76 12.34
CA VAL A 338 0.85 4.51 13.68
C VAL A 338 -0.64 4.16 13.60
N THR A 339 -1.38 4.86 12.77
CA THR A 339 -2.83 4.65 12.57
C THR A 339 -3.09 3.76 11.35
N ASN A 340 -3.50 4.34 10.26
CA ASN A 340 -3.63 3.74 8.94
C ASN A 340 -3.80 4.82 7.86
N GLU A 341 -3.80 4.39 6.60
CA GLU A 341 -3.96 5.25 5.44
C GLU A 341 -5.32 5.95 5.36
N PHE A 342 -6.39 5.30 5.81
CA PHE A 342 -7.75 5.88 5.77
C PHE A 342 -7.87 7.13 6.63
N VAL A 343 -7.20 7.14 7.79
CA VAL A 343 -7.20 8.30 8.70
C VAL A 343 -6.57 9.50 8.00
N VAL A 344 -5.39 9.31 7.42
CA VAL A 344 -4.67 10.41 6.76
C VAL A 344 -5.36 10.83 5.48
N MET A 345 -5.84 9.87 4.65
CA MET A 345 -6.62 10.19 3.44
C MET A 345 -7.88 11.00 3.79
N GLY A 346 -8.58 10.65 4.87
CA GLY A 346 -9.75 11.38 5.34
C GLY A 346 -9.43 12.82 5.71
N GLU A 347 -8.32 13.05 6.39
CA GLU A 347 -7.87 14.39 6.79
C GLU A 347 -7.49 15.27 5.58
N ILE A 348 -6.80 14.69 4.60
CA ILE A 348 -6.30 15.46 3.45
C ILE A 348 -7.31 15.55 2.29
N SER A 349 -8.40 14.77 2.30
CA SER A 349 -9.33 14.63 1.17
C SER A 349 -9.84 15.96 0.61
N ASN A 350 -10.12 16.92 1.49
CA ASN A 350 -10.58 18.26 1.10
C ASN A 350 -9.45 19.18 0.62
N GLN A 351 -8.20 18.86 0.91
CA GLN A 351 -7.03 19.71 0.66
C GLN A 351 -6.15 19.18 -0.47
N VAL A 352 -6.21 17.87 -0.77
CA VAL A 352 -5.32 17.19 -1.72
C VAL A 352 -5.31 17.82 -3.11
N ASN A 353 -6.43 18.36 -3.57
CA ASN A 353 -6.52 19.04 -4.87
C ASN A 353 -5.87 20.43 -4.88
N ALA A 354 -5.70 21.07 -3.73
CA ALA A 354 -5.03 22.36 -3.58
C ALA A 354 -3.51 22.22 -3.40
N MET A 355 -3.00 21.02 -3.11
CA MET A 355 -1.57 20.74 -2.97
C MET A 355 -0.82 20.93 -4.30
N THR A 356 0.48 21.23 -4.22
CA THR A 356 1.33 21.26 -5.42
C THR A 356 1.31 19.87 -6.10
N PRO A 357 1.47 19.78 -7.43
CA PRO A 357 1.41 18.49 -8.13
C PRO A 357 2.40 17.47 -7.59
N HIS A 358 3.61 17.90 -7.19
CA HIS A 358 4.63 17.03 -6.63
C HIS A 358 4.24 16.55 -5.21
N HIS A 359 3.85 17.44 -4.32
CA HIS A 359 3.38 17.11 -2.97
C HIS A 359 2.22 16.10 -3.04
N ARG A 360 1.22 16.40 -3.86
CA ARG A 360 0.06 15.54 -4.07
C ARG A 360 0.44 14.15 -4.57
N ALA A 361 1.37 14.05 -5.53
CA ALA A 361 1.83 12.76 -6.04
C ALA A 361 2.58 11.96 -4.97
N VAL A 362 3.48 12.59 -4.22
CA VAL A 362 4.25 11.96 -3.15
C VAL A 362 3.33 11.40 -2.08
N ILE A 363 2.45 12.23 -1.49
CA ILE A 363 1.60 11.77 -0.39
C ILE A 363 0.57 10.74 -0.86
N SER A 364 -0.02 10.92 -2.05
CA SER A 364 -0.98 9.95 -2.60
C SER A 364 -0.33 8.60 -2.83
N THR A 365 0.87 8.55 -3.41
CA THR A 365 1.59 7.29 -3.64
C THR A 365 1.96 6.61 -2.32
N PHE A 366 2.42 7.38 -1.33
CA PHE A 366 2.74 6.87 0.00
C PHE A 366 1.51 6.29 0.71
N LEU A 367 0.35 6.95 0.59
CA LEU A 367 -0.87 6.49 1.25
C LEU A 367 -1.46 5.23 0.61
N VAL A 368 -1.27 5.03 -0.70
CA VAL A 368 -1.77 3.85 -1.42
C VAL A 368 -0.91 2.62 -1.09
N SER A 369 -0.94 2.17 0.14
CA SER A 369 -0.37 0.90 0.59
C SER A 369 -0.84 0.60 2.02
N PHE A 370 -0.94 -0.67 2.38
CA PHE A 370 -1.31 -1.10 3.75
C PHE A 370 -0.16 -1.01 4.77
N ALA A 371 0.91 -0.37 4.43
CA ALA A 371 2.13 -0.31 5.23
C ALA A 371 1.95 0.49 6.53
N ASN A 372 1.50 -0.18 7.60
CA ASN A 372 1.30 0.33 8.96
C ASN A 372 1.49 -0.78 10.01
N PHE A 373 1.48 -0.45 11.30
CA PHE A 373 1.67 -1.44 12.38
C PHE A 373 0.57 -2.50 12.44
N SER A 374 -0.69 -2.14 12.14
CA SER A 374 -1.78 -3.09 12.17
C SER A 374 -1.63 -4.17 11.09
N THR A 375 -1.12 -3.81 9.94
CA THR A 375 -0.86 -4.72 8.81
C THR A 375 0.17 -5.80 9.17
N ILE A 376 1.21 -5.46 9.95
CA ILE A 376 2.16 -6.46 10.45
C ILE A 376 1.43 -7.52 11.27
N GLY A 377 0.56 -7.08 12.18
CA GLY A 377 -0.25 -7.99 13.00
C GLY A 377 -1.17 -8.88 12.15
N MET A 378 -1.80 -8.32 11.12
CA MET A 378 -2.65 -9.08 10.20
C MET A 378 -1.87 -10.14 9.42
N ILE A 379 -0.72 -9.76 8.83
CA ILE A 379 0.13 -10.68 8.06
C ILE A 379 0.63 -11.83 8.94
N ILE A 380 1.17 -11.53 10.13
CA ILE A 380 1.65 -12.54 11.07
C ILE A 380 0.50 -13.43 11.54
N GLY A 381 -0.65 -12.84 11.84
CA GLY A 381 -1.85 -13.58 12.25
C GLY A 381 -2.33 -14.55 11.17
N THR A 382 -2.35 -14.11 9.92
CA THR A 382 -2.73 -14.94 8.77
C THR A 382 -1.72 -16.07 8.54
N LEU A 383 -0.42 -15.77 8.57
CA LEU A 383 0.63 -16.76 8.42
C LEU A 383 0.60 -17.82 9.51
N LYS A 384 0.27 -17.48 10.76
CA LYS A 384 0.07 -18.46 11.85
C LYS A 384 -1.03 -19.48 11.55
N GLY A 385 -2.01 -19.12 10.75
CA GLY A 385 -3.07 -20.03 10.32
C GLY A 385 -2.71 -20.89 9.10
N ILE A 386 -1.64 -20.52 8.37
CA ILE A 386 -1.28 -21.13 7.08
C ILE A 386 -0.05 -22.03 7.21
N VAL A 387 1.05 -21.50 7.75
CA VAL A 387 2.33 -22.22 7.81
C VAL A 387 2.57 -22.85 9.18
N ASP A 388 3.57 -23.73 9.26
CA ASP A 388 3.93 -24.35 10.53
C ASP A 388 4.42 -23.33 11.57
N LYS A 389 4.38 -23.73 12.84
CA LYS A 389 4.76 -22.86 13.97
C LYS A 389 6.20 -22.35 13.85
N LYS A 390 7.13 -23.19 13.38
CA LYS A 390 8.54 -22.81 13.24
C LYS A 390 8.73 -21.67 12.24
N THR A 391 8.10 -21.77 11.07
CA THR A 391 8.10 -20.76 10.02
C THR A 391 7.41 -19.47 10.49
N SER A 392 6.27 -19.57 11.15
CA SER A 392 5.56 -18.42 11.69
C SER A 392 6.34 -17.68 12.78
N ASP A 393 6.97 -18.42 13.72
CA ASP A 393 7.82 -17.85 14.76
C ASP A 393 9.07 -17.20 14.15
N PHE A 394 9.62 -17.80 13.08
CA PHE A 394 10.73 -17.22 12.34
C PHE A 394 10.34 -15.86 11.73
N VAL A 395 9.26 -15.78 10.97
CA VAL A 395 8.80 -14.49 10.38
C VAL A 395 8.55 -13.46 11.48
N SER A 396 7.94 -13.85 12.59
CA SER A 396 7.66 -12.95 13.72
C SER A 396 8.92 -12.35 14.34
N LYS A 397 10.07 -13.02 14.30
CA LYS A 397 11.36 -12.46 14.75
C LYS A 397 11.90 -11.35 13.84
N TYR A 398 11.43 -11.30 12.58
CA TYR A 398 11.89 -10.34 11.58
C TYR A 398 10.92 -9.17 11.38
N VAL A 399 10.05 -8.87 12.35
CA VAL A 399 9.19 -7.68 12.36
C VAL A 399 9.98 -6.39 12.06
N PRO A 400 11.20 -6.16 12.61
CA PRO A 400 11.99 -4.98 12.23
C PRO A 400 12.30 -4.90 10.74
N MET A 401 12.49 -6.03 10.03
CA MET A 401 12.68 -6.02 8.58
C MET A 401 11.37 -5.75 7.83
N MET A 402 10.25 -6.23 8.33
CA MET A 402 8.95 -5.88 7.80
C MET A 402 8.67 -4.38 7.94
N LEU A 403 9.05 -3.76 9.07
CA LEU A 403 9.01 -2.31 9.26
C LEU A 403 9.96 -1.59 8.30
N LEU A 404 11.18 -2.08 8.13
CA LEU A 404 12.12 -1.52 7.17
C LEU A 404 11.64 -1.64 5.72
N SER A 405 10.82 -2.65 5.39
CA SER A 405 10.24 -2.75 4.06
C SER A 405 9.30 -1.57 3.73
N LEU A 406 8.88 -0.77 4.73
CA LEU A 406 8.15 0.49 4.53
C LEU A 406 8.96 1.55 3.75
N ILE A 407 10.28 1.39 3.65
CA ILE A 407 11.16 2.27 2.88
C ILE A 407 10.81 2.26 1.37
N HIS A 408 10.12 1.23 0.89
CA HIS A 408 9.77 1.10 -0.54
C HIS A 408 8.67 2.07 -1.00
N ILE A 409 8.01 2.72 -0.09
CA ILE A 409 6.96 3.67 -0.36
C ILE A 409 7.57 5.06 -0.48
#